data_b53602586ceed74d2d06cc402593f9c1
#
_entry.id   b53602586ceed74d2d06cc402593f9c1
#
_cell.length_a   1.000
_cell.length_b   1.000
_cell.length_c   1.000
_cell.angle_alpha   90.00
_cell.angle_beta   90.00
_cell.angle_gamma   90.00
#
_symmetry.space_group_name_H-M   'P 1'
#
loop_
_entity.id
_entity.type
_entity.pdbx_description
1 polymer ?
#
loop_
_entity_poly.entity_id
_entity_poly.type
_entity_poly.pdbx_seq_one_letter_code
_entity_poly.pdbx_strand_id
1 'polypeptide(L)'
;MAMNIMIQGTMSNAGKSLLAAGLCRVLKQDGYRVAPFKSQNMALNSFITRDGGEMGRAQVVQAEAAGIEPDTRMNPILLKPTTDVGSQVIINGQVRGNMQAMEYFRRKRDYIPAVLEAYNSLNSEYDVIVIEGAGSPAEINLKQDDIVNMGLAKLVDAPVLLVGDIDRGGVFAQLYGTVALLEEDERRRIKGVVVNKFRGDRAILEPGLKTLEQLCGIPVAGVIPYAHIDIDDEDSLTERFDRSKERKLLDIAVIRVPRISNFTDFGPFEHYENVSLRYVDQVSDLHQPDMILLPGTKSTIADLRWLRQSGLEAAILKAADAGTLVFGICGGYQMLGRTVSDPEQVEAAGVTEINGLGLLEMDTEFRGEKVQTQTQGVFHGVEGMLSGLNGLAYEGYEIHMGRSQQQMPALTGSRNVYGSYVHGIFDAPGITDTILKALCARKGVSFDALATFDACGYKERQYDLLADVVRGGLDMSFVYRVLRREV
;
A
#
# COMPACT_ATOMS: atom_id res chain seq x y z
N MET A 1 -12.21 22.69 17.17
CA MET A 1 -11.34 21.50 17.25
C MET A 1 -12.16 20.32 16.74
N ALA A 2 -11.57 19.50 15.89
CA ALA A 2 -12.20 18.29 15.41
C ALA A 2 -12.44 17.28 16.55
N MET A 3 -13.48 16.47 16.44
CA MET A 3 -13.56 15.22 17.19
C MET A 3 -12.50 14.26 16.69
N ASN A 4 -12.04 13.34 17.54
CA ASN A 4 -11.11 12.32 17.10
C ASN A 4 -11.44 10.95 17.69
N ILE A 5 -11.01 9.89 16.99
CA ILE A 5 -11.09 8.51 17.46
C ILE A 5 -9.87 7.76 16.92
N MET A 6 -9.29 6.88 17.73
CA MET A 6 -8.10 6.14 17.34
C MET A 6 -8.37 4.64 17.30
N ILE A 7 -7.97 4.01 16.22
CA ILE A 7 -8.05 2.57 16.01
C ILE A 7 -6.68 1.97 16.31
N GLN A 8 -6.59 1.16 17.36
CA GLN A 8 -5.39 0.38 17.68
C GLN A 8 -5.68 -1.11 17.54
N GLY A 9 -4.68 -1.92 17.28
CA GLY A 9 -4.84 -3.36 17.12
C GLY A 9 -4.04 -4.15 18.13
N THR A 10 -4.48 -5.37 18.44
CA THR A 10 -3.71 -6.29 19.29
C THR A 10 -2.44 -6.80 18.60
N MET A 11 -2.36 -6.64 17.28
CA MET A 11 -1.23 -7.10 16.45
C MET A 11 -1.24 -6.39 15.08
N SER A 12 -0.17 -6.56 14.29
CA SER A 12 -0.18 -6.24 12.86
C SER A 12 -1.24 -7.08 12.15
N ASN A 13 -1.81 -6.55 11.06
CA ASN A 13 -2.85 -7.21 10.26
C ASN A 13 -4.17 -7.52 11.01
N ALA A 14 -4.40 -6.94 12.21
CA ALA A 14 -5.69 -7.05 12.90
C ALA A 14 -6.86 -6.36 12.14
N GLY A 15 -6.56 -5.64 11.04
CA GLY A 15 -7.52 -4.94 10.20
C GLY A 15 -7.75 -3.48 10.59
N LYS A 16 -6.79 -2.86 11.28
CA LYS A 16 -6.84 -1.42 11.65
C LYS A 16 -7.07 -0.52 10.46
N SER A 17 -6.28 -0.70 9.40
CA SER A 17 -6.30 0.17 8.20
C SER A 17 -7.63 0.10 7.47
N LEU A 18 -8.20 -1.12 7.30
CA LEU A 18 -9.53 -1.31 6.72
C LEU A 18 -10.63 -0.67 7.60
N LEU A 19 -10.55 -0.87 8.92
CA LEU A 19 -11.53 -0.30 9.84
C LEU A 19 -11.46 1.24 9.84
N ALA A 20 -10.25 1.81 9.81
CA ALA A 20 -10.06 3.25 9.71
C ALA A 20 -10.62 3.81 8.39
N ALA A 21 -10.33 3.15 7.24
CA ALA A 21 -10.88 3.52 5.95
C ALA A 21 -12.43 3.44 5.93
N GLY A 22 -12.98 2.35 6.46
CA GLY A 22 -14.43 2.18 6.57
C GLY A 22 -15.09 3.22 7.46
N LEU A 23 -14.50 3.57 8.60
CA LEU A 23 -14.98 4.66 9.47
C LEU A 23 -14.88 6.02 8.76
N CYS A 24 -13.80 6.30 8.03
CA CYS A 24 -13.71 7.51 7.21
C CYS A 24 -14.87 7.59 6.22
N ARG A 25 -15.18 6.48 5.52
CA ARG A 25 -16.30 6.43 4.57
C ARG A 25 -17.65 6.59 5.25
N VAL A 26 -17.90 5.89 6.36
CA VAL A 26 -19.15 6.00 7.14
C VAL A 26 -19.38 7.44 7.59
N LEU A 27 -18.39 8.06 8.20
CA LEU A 27 -18.49 9.44 8.70
C LEU A 27 -18.68 10.46 7.57
N LYS A 28 -18.02 10.25 6.41
CA LYS A 28 -18.26 11.03 5.18
C LYS A 28 -19.71 10.91 4.73
N GLN A 29 -20.25 9.69 4.65
CA GLN A 29 -21.66 9.46 4.26
C GLN A 29 -22.63 10.11 5.23
N ASP A 30 -22.26 10.23 6.51
CA ASP A 30 -23.08 10.90 7.55
C ASP A 30 -22.86 12.43 7.58
N GLY A 31 -22.13 12.99 6.59
CA GLY A 31 -22.01 14.42 6.34
C GLY A 31 -20.88 15.13 7.08
N TYR A 32 -19.96 14.42 7.73
CA TYR A 32 -18.77 15.00 8.35
C TYR A 32 -17.64 15.21 7.34
N ARG A 33 -16.86 16.28 7.51
CA ARG A 33 -15.56 16.43 6.86
C ARG A 33 -14.55 15.62 7.66
N VAL A 34 -14.04 14.55 7.08
CA VAL A 34 -13.20 13.57 7.78
C VAL A 34 -11.80 13.56 7.18
N ALA A 35 -10.77 13.50 8.02
CA ALA A 35 -9.41 13.20 7.60
C ALA A 35 -8.86 11.98 8.35
N PRO A 36 -8.13 11.08 7.67
CA PRO A 36 -7.35 10.04 8.32
C PRO A 36 -6.06 10.64 8.90
N PHE A 37 -5.48 9.95 9.89
CA PHE A 37 -4.17 10.29 10.43
C PHE A 37 -3.43 9.05 10.94
N LYS A 38 -2.16 8.92 10.57
CA LYS A 38 -1.25 7.91 11.12
C LYS A 38 0.12 8.58 11.30
N SER A 39 0.52 8.78 12.55
CA SER A 39 1.75 9.53 12.86
C SER A 39 2.99 8.97 12.17
N GLN A 40 3.11 7.64 12.12
CA GLN A 40 4.21 6.92 11.48
C GLN A 40 3.68 5.70 10.75
N ASN A 41 4.09 5.54 9.50
CA ASN A 41 3.89 4.31 8.73
C ASN A 41 5.24 3.68 8.35
N MET A 42 5.28 2.36 8.24
CA MET A 42 6.41 1.62 7.71
C MET A 42 5.89 0.77 6.55
N ALA A 43 6.16 1.20 5.32
CA ALA A 43 5.67 0.54 4.11
C ALA A 43 6.59 0.79 2.91
N LEU A 44 6.65 -0.15 1.98
CA LEU A 44 7.30 0.02 0.68
C LEU A 44 6.37 0.67 -0.35
N ASN A 45 5.05 0.49 -0.18
CA ASN A 45 4.05 1.14 -1.01
C ASN A 45 3.87 2.59 -0.59
N SER A 46 4.13 3.50 -1.50
CA SER A 46 3.97 4.94 -1.27
C SER A 46 3.32 5.62 -2.46
N PHE A 47 2.91 6.84 -2.25
CA PHE A 47 2.24 7.70 -3.22
C PHE A 47 2.87 9.11 -3.15
N ILE A 48 2.86 9.81 -4.26
CA ILE A 48 3.29 11.21 -4.33
C ILE A 48 2.06 12.11 -4.38
N THR A 49 1.93 13.00 -3.43
CA THR A 49 0.85 14.00 -3.36
C THR A 49 1.01 15.07 -4.44
N ARG A 50 -0.02 15.87 -4.69
CA ARG A 50 0.02 16.93 -5.71
C ARG A 50 1.10 17.97 -5.50
N ASP A 51 1.48 18.20 -4.24
CA ASP A 51 2.58 19.11 -3.86
C ASP A 51 3.97 18.46 -3.89
N GLY A 52 4.06 17.21 -4.37
CA GLY A 52 5.31 16.47 -4.53
C GLY A 52 5.81 15.79 -3.25
N GLY A 53 5.01 15.72 -2.21
CA GLY A 53 5.34 15.01 -0.98
C GLY A 53 5.07 13.51 -1.06
N GLU A 54 5.84 12.70 -0.35
CA GLU A 54 5.68 11.24 -0.30
C GLU A 54 4.94 10.80 0.97
N MET A 55 3.93 9.94 0.83
CA MET A 55 3.18 9.35 1.95
C MET A 55 2.86 7.87 1.73
N GLY A 56 2.51 7.16 2.80
CA GLY A 56 2.15 5.74 2.76
C GLY A 56 0.82 5.48 2.06
N ARG A 57 0.73 4.38 1.29
CA ARG A 57 -0.46 4.01 0.51
C ARG A 57 -1.71 3.82 1.36
N ALA A 58 -1.59 3.29 2.58
CA ALA A 58 -2.74 3.10 3.48
C ALA A 58 -3.50 4.40 3.77
N GLN A 59 -2.79 5.51 3.99
CA GLN A 59 -3.43 6.80 4.26
C GLN A 59 -4.00 7.44 2.99
N VAL A 60 -3.47 7.09 1.81
CA VAL A 60 -4.09 7.45 0.52
C VAL A 60 -5.45 6.77 0.39
N VAL A 61 -5.53 5.46 0.63
CA VAL A 61 -6.79 4.69 0.63
C VAL A 61 -7.81 5.28 1.61
N GLN A 62 -7.36 5.67 2.79
CA GLN A 62 -8.22 6.27 3.81
C GLN A 62 -8.70 7.68 3.41
N ALA A 63 -7.85 8.48 2.75
CA ALA A 63 -8.21 9.78 2.21
C ALA A 63 -9.23 9.65 1.06
N GLU A 64 -9.01 8.72 0.15
CA GLU A 64 -9.94 8.39 -0.94
C GLU A 64 -11.30 7.92 -0.37
N ALA A 65 -11.32 7.05 0.64
CA ALA A 65 -12.53 6.63 1.34
C ALA A 65 -13.27 7.82 1.98
N ALA A 66 -12.53 8.78 2.56
CA ALA A 66 -13.07 10.04 3.07
C ALA A 66 -13.51 11.00 1.96
N GLY A 67 -13.14 10.75 0.69
CA GLY A 67 -13.41 11.59 -0.47
C GLY A 67 -12.66 12.91 -0.46
N ILE A 68 -11.44 12.89 0.01
CA ILE A 68 -10.51 14.02 0.05
C ILE A 68 -9.20 13.67 -0.64
N GLU A 69 -8.49 14.69 -1.12
CA GLU A 69 -7.16 14.50 -1.70
C GLU A 69 -6.16 14.04 -0.63
N PRO A 70 -5.27 13.09 -0.97
CA PRO A 70 -4.17 12.69 -0.10
C PRO A 70 -3.23 13.86 0.20
N ASP A 71 -2.85 13.98 1.47
CA ASP A 71 -2.00 15.06 1.99
C ASP A 71 -0.96 14.47 2.96
N THR A 72 0.30 14.88 2.86
CA THR A 72 1.39 14.36 3.69
C THR A 72 1.18 14.59 5.20
N ARG A 73 0.36 15.58 5.58
CA ARG A 73 -0.06 15.78 6.97
C ARG A 73 -0.80 14.59 7.56
N MET A 74 -1.44 13.75 6.72
CA MET A 74 -2.13 12.53 7.14
C MET A 74 -1.17 11.41 7.54
N ASN A 75 0.10 11.47 7.07
CA ASN A 75 1.17 10.54 7.40
C ASN A 75 2.52 11.28 7.50
N PRO A 76 2.76 12.04 8.58
CA PRO A 76 3.93 12.89 8.71
C PRO A 76 5.27 12.13 8.77
N ILE A 77 5.27 10.85 9.18
CA ILE A 77 6.47 10.01 9.19
C ILE A 77 6.23 8.76 8.35
N LEU A 78 7.02 8.58 7.29
CA LEU A 78 7.06 7.35 6.51
C LEU A 78 8.46 6.74 6.59
N LEU A 79 8.53 5.47 6.95
CA LEU A 79 9.75 4.66 6.95
C LEU A 79 9.70 3.67 5.80
N LYS A 80 10.69 3.71 4.91
CA LYS A 80 10.82 2.72 3.82
C LYS A 80 12.02 1.81 4.12
N PRO A 81 11.79 0.54 4.48
CA PRO A 81 12.88 -0.40 4.73
C PRO A 81 13.84 -0.48 3.54
N THR A 82 15.13 -0.28 3.78
CA THR A 82 16.20 -0.41 2.78
C THR A 82 17.02 -1.67 2.99
N THR A 83 17.18 -2.08 4.24
CA THR A 83 17.84 -3.31 4.68
C THR A 83 17.07 -3.90 5.85
N ASP A 84 17.50 -5.05 6.38
CA ASP A 84 16.86 -5.68 7.54
C ASP A 84 16.91 -4.81 8.81
N VAL A 85 17.84 -3.87 8.88
CA VAL A 85 18.09 -3.00 10.05
C VAL A 85 18.12 -1.51 9.74
N GLY A 86 17.77 -1.10 8.52
CA GLY A 86 17.83 0.29 8.10
C GLY A 86 16.62 0.71 7.27
N SER A 87 16.22 1.98 7.39
CA SER A 87 15.12 2.56 6.65
C SER A 87 15.45 3.95 6.12
N GLN A 88 14.93 4.29 4.95
CA GLN A 88 14.85 5.67 4.51
C GLN A 88 13.75 6.37 5.32
N VAL A 89 14.10 7.47 5.98
CA VAL A 89 13.20 8.26 6.81
C VAL A 89 12.67 9.44 6.00
N ILE A 90 11.35 9.56 5.93
CA ILE A 90 10.64 10.63 5.22
C ILE A 90 9.80 11.37 6.26
N ILE A 91 9.96 12.68 6.36
CA ILE A 91 9.23 13.54 7.30
C ILE A 91 8.47 14.61 6.51
N ASN A 92 7.16 14.70 6.73
CA ASN A 92 6.27 15.60 6.00
C ASN A 92 6.50 15.54 4.48
N GLY A 93 6.55 14.30 3.95
CA GLY A 93 6.74 14.03 2.53
C GLY A 93 8.17 14.20 1.99
N GLN A 94 9.13 14.67 2.80
CA GLN A 94 10.49 14.95 2.36
C GLN A 94 11.50 13.95 2.94
N VAL A 95 12.40 13.43 2.09
CA VAL A 95 13.47 12.51 2.51
C VAL A 95 14.44 13.23 3.44
N ARG A 96 14.71 12.62 4.61
CA ARG A 96 15.71 13.09 5.58
C ARG A 96 17.01 12.29 5.53
N GLY A 97 17.00 11.14 4.91
CA GLY A 97 18.15 10.24 4.76
C GLY A 97 17.85 8.82 5.20
N ASN A 98 18.87 7.99 5.13
CA ASN A 98 18.80 6.61 5.61
C ASN A 98 19.28 6.57 7.06
N MET A 99 18.56 5.84 7.93
CA MET A 99 18.91 5.66 9.34
C MET A 99 18.85 4.19 9.70
N GLN A 100 19.77 3.77 10.57
CA GLN A 100 19.69 2.46 11.22
C GLN A 100 18.55 2.45 12.24
N ALA A 101 17.92 1.29 12.46
CA ALA A 101 16.77 1.16 13.35
C ALA A 101 17.05 1.71 14.77
N MET A 102 18.23 1.44 15.33
CA MET A 102 18.63 1.94 16.66
C MET A 102 18.84 3.47 16.67
N GLU A 103 19.34 4.04 15.58
CA GLU A 103 19.50 5.49 15.47
C GLU A 103 18.11 6.16 15.40
N TYR A 104 17.23 5.66 14.53
CA TYR A 104 15.86 6.13 14.44
C TYR A 104 15.12 6.02 15.78
N PHE A 105 15.25 4.89 16.47
CA PHE A 105 14.62 4.67 17.77
C PHE A 105 15.01 5.73 18.80
N ARG A 106 16.29 6.11 18.86
CA ARG A 106 16.78 7.17 19.78
C ARG A 106 16.26 8.55 19.41
N ARG A 107 16.02 8.83 18.14
CA ARG A 107 15.65 10.14 17.62
C ARG A 107 14.16 10.32 17.32
N LYS A 108 13.36 9.26 17.36
CA LYS A 108 11.95 9.33 16.94
C LYS A 108 11.12 10.35 17.74
N ARG A 109 11.49 10.62 19.01
CA ARG A 109 10.85 11.68 19.83
C ARG A 109 11.13 13.09 19.31
N ASP A 110 12.24 13.28 18.61
CA ASP A 110 12.59 14.59 18.01
C ASP A 110 11.58 14.97 16.91
N TYR A 111 10.84 13.99 16.38
CA TYR A 111 9.82 14.21 15.35
C TYR A 111 8.42 14.47 15.89
N ILE A 112 8.22 14.41 17.23
CA ILE A 112 6.92 14.74 17.86
C ILE A 112 6.41 16.13 17.45
N PRO A 113 7.22 17.20 17.41
CA PRO A 113 6.75 18.50 16.96
C PRO A 113 6.16 18.46 15.53
N ALA A 114 6.80 17.78 14.59
CA ALA A 114 6.31 17.63 13.22
C ALA A 114 4.99 16.83 13.15
N VAL A 115 4.86 15.77 13.97
CA VAL A 115 3.63 14.98 14.10
C VAL A 115 2.49 15.85 14.64
N LEU A 116 2.74 16.63 15.69
CA LEU A 116 1.72 17.50 16.29
C LEU A 116 1.35 18.68 15.40
N GLU A 117 2.29 19.27 14.67
CA GLU A 117 2.02 20.32 13.69
C GLU A 117 1.07 19.80 12.59
N ALA A 118 1.39 18.64 12.01
CA ALA A 118 0.55 17.99 11.00
C ALA A 118 -0.85 17.68 11.55
N TYR A 119 -0.94 17.06 12.73
CA TYR A 119 -2.21 16.76 13.39
C TYR A 119 -3.02 18.01 13.66
N ASN A 120 -2.43 19.05 14.26
CA ASN A 120 -3.14 20.28 14.61
C ASN A 120 -3.63 21.04 13.39
N SER A 121 -2.90 20.99 12.29
CA SER A 121 -3.33 21.57 11.02
C SER A 121 -4.62 20.86 10.53
N LEU A 122 -4.63 19.53 10.44
CA LEU A 122 -5.84 18.77 10.08
C LEU A 122 -6.98 19.00 11.08
N ASN A 123 -6.68 19.03 12.38
CA ASN A 123 -7.67 19.28 13.44
C ASN A 123 -8.37 20.64 13.35
N SER A 124 -7.75 21.61 12.67
CA SER A 124 -8.37 22.93 12.41
C SER A 124 -9.27 22.95 11.17
N GLU A 125 -9.08 22.01 10.24
CA GLU A 125 -9.73 22.00 8.92
C GLU A 125 -10.90 21.02 8.84
N TYR A 126 -10.87 19.92 9.60
CA TYR A 126 -11.84 18.83 9.53
C TYR A 126 -12.74 18.78 10.77
N ASP A 127 -13.86 18.07 10.64
CA ASP A 127 -14.81 17.89 11.75
C ASP A 127 -14.44 16.66 12.58
N VAL A 128 -13.85 15.63 11.95
CA VAL A 128 -13.42 14.38 12.60
C VAL A 128 -12.05 13.96 12.06
N ILE A 129 -11.17 13.51 12.97
CA ILE A 129 -9.90 12.87 12.63
C ILE A 129 -10.00 11.38 13.04
N VAL A 130 -9.88 10.48 12.08
CA VAL A 130 -9.76 9.03 12.31
C VAL A 130 -8.28 8.67 12.36
N ILE A 131 -7.82 8.27 13.54
CA ILE A 131 -6.40 7.98 13.80
C ILE A 131 -6.17 6.48 13.73
N GLU A 132 -5.12 6.06 13.02
CA GLU A 132 -4.67 4.67 12.99
C GLU A 132 -3.37 4.50 13.78
N GLY A 133 -3.33 3.51 14.68
CA GLY A 133 -2.11 3.07 15.35
C GLY A 133 -1.26 2.12 14.51
N ALA A 134 -0.08 1.76 15.00
CA ALA A 134 0.83 0.82 14.31
C ALA A 134 1.19 -0.37 15.23
N GLY A 135 1.16 -1.59 14.68
CA GLY A 135 1.44 -2.82 15.47
C GLY A 135 0.46 -2.98 16.64
N SER A 136 1.00 -3.12 17.84
CA SER A 136 0.23 -3.30 19.09
C SER A 136 0.67 -2.29 20.16
N PRO A 137 -0.26 -1.74 20.96
CA PRO A 137 0.09 -0.91 22.13
C PRO A 137 0.73 -1.73 23.26
N ALA A 138 0.68 -3.05 23.18
CA ALA A 138 1.25 -3.96 24.17
C ALA A 138 2.73 -4.30 23.91
N GLU A 139 3.40 -3.64 22.95
CA GLU A 139 4.85 -3.74 22.74
C GLU A 139 5.60 -3.03 23.88
N ILE A 140 5.62 -3.69 25.07
CA ILE A 140 6.13 -3.12 26.33
C ILE A 140 7.59 -2.69 26.29
N ASN A 141 8.39 -3.32 25.42
CA ASN A 141 9.79 -2.98 25.17
C ASN A 141 9.97 -1.69 24.36
N LEU A 142 8.93 -1.19 23.66
CA LEU A 142 8.94 0.01 22.83
C LEU A 142 8.16 1.18 23.45
N LYS A 143 7.56 0.96 24.61
CA LYS A 143 6.56 1.85 25.23
C LYS A 143 7.11 3.24 25.59
N GLN A 144 8.36 3.31 26.09
CA GLN A 144 8.95 4.55 26.59
C GLN A 144 8.99 5.67 25.51
N ASP A 145 9.15 5.28 24.24
CA ASP A 145 9.25 6.20 23.11
C ASP A 145 8.12 6.00 22.10
N ASP A 146 6.94 5.58 22.57
CA ASP A 146 5.78 5.38 21.71
C ASP A 146 5.24 6.72 21.18
N ILE A 147 5.22 6.87 19.86
CA ILE A 147 4.65 7.99 19.13
C ILE A 147 3.52 7.56 18.18
N VAL A 148 3.11 6.30 18.25
CA VAL A 148 2.21 5.69 17.26
C VAL A 148 0.93 5.08 17.84
N ASN A 149 0.94 4.66 19.12
CA ASN A 149 -0.18 4.05 19.80
C ASN A 149 -0.61 4.87 21.02
N MET A 150 -0.42 4.37 22.25
CA MET A 150 -0.86 5.07 23.46
C MET A 150 -0.11 6.38 23.67
N GLY A 151 1.16 6.48 23.28
CA GLY A 151 1.89 7.74 23.30
C GLY A 151 1.21 8.81 22.44
N LEU A 152 0.84 8.50 21.20
CA LEU A 152 0.08 9.42 20.36
C LEU A 152 -1.30 9.70 20.95
N ALA A 153 -2.02 8.67 21.41
CA ALA A 153 -3.34 8.83 22.02
C ALA A 153 -3.33 9.81 23.21
N LYS A 154 -2.25 9.80 24.01
CA LYS A 154 -2.04 10.77 25.11
C LYS A 154 -1.78 12.18 24.57
N LEU A 155 -0.93 12.33 23.55
CA LEU A 155 -0.55 13.62 22.98
C LEU A 155 -1.73 14.40 22.36
N VAL A 156 -2.66 13.67 21.70
CA VAL A 156 -3.80 14.27 21.00
C VAL A 156 -5.13 14.03 21.70
N ASP A 157 -5.08 13.52 22.93
CA ASP A 157 -6.24 13.14 23.75
C ASP A 157 -7.28 12.32 23.00
N ALA A 158 -6.85 11.23 22.34
CA ALA A 158 -7.72 10.39 21.55
C ALA A 158 -8.33 9.24 22.38
N PRO A 159 -9.65 8.98 22.30
CA PRO A 159 -10.27 7.74 22.73
C PRO A 159 -9.91 6.63 21.75
N VAL A 160 -9.78 5.41 22.25
CA VAL A 160 -9.26 4.27 21.50
C VAL A 160 -10.34 3.19 21.37
N LEU A 161 -10.48 2.64 20.15
CA LEU A 161 -11.09 1.35 19.89
C LEU A 161 -9.98 0.33 19.65
N LEU A 162 -9.93 -0.73 20.47
CA LEU A 162 -8.93 -1.79 20.36
C LEU A 162 -9.49 -2.95 19.54
N VAL A 163 -8.82 -3.28 18.43
CA VAL A 163 -9.27 -4.28 17.44
C VAL A 163 -8.46 -5.57 17.57
N GLY A 164 -9.14 -6.71 17.68
CA GLY A 164 -8.54 -8.05 17.64
C GLY A 164 -9.01 -8.84 16.43
N ASP A 165 -8.14 -9.65 15.86
CA ASP A 165 -8.40 -10.56 14.73
C ASP A 165 -8.84 -11.93 15.27
N ILE A 166 -10.08 -12.36 14.98
CA ILE A 166 -10.60 -13.67 15.40
C ILE A 166 -10.26 -14.80 14.43
N ASP A 167 -9.99 -14.49 13.17
CA ASP A 167 -9.78 -15.49 12.10
C ASP A 167 -8.52 -16.35 12.37
N ARG A 168 -7.53 -15.77 13.03
CA ARG A 168 -6.27 -16.47 13.43
C ARG A 168 -6.37 -17.22 14.76
N GLY A 169 -7.50 -17.11 15.48
CA GLY A 169 -7.69 -17.71 16.80
C GLY A 169 -7.05 -16.88 17.93
N GLY A 170 -7.47 -17.16 19.17
CA GLY A 170 -6.89 -16.55 20.38
C GLY A 170 -7.31 -15.09 20.63
N VAL A 171 -8.30 -14.53 19.94
CA VAL A 171 -8.69 -13.12 20.02
C VAL A 171 -9.02 -12.65 21.45
N PHE A 172 -9.68 -13.49 22.25
CA PHE A 172 -10.00 -13.14 23.65
C PHE A 172 -8.74 -12.94 24.49
N ALA A 173 -7.74 -13.84 24.34
CA ALA A 173 -6.46 -13.72 25.03
C ALA A 173 -5.69 -12.49 24.55
N GLN A 174 -5.70 -12.22 23.26
CA GLN A 174 -5.03 -11.04 22.67
C GLN A 174 -5.65 -9.73 23.19
N LEU A 175 -6.98 -9.60 23.17
CA LEU A 175 -7.68 -8.40 23.66
C LEU A 175 -7.46 -8.21 25.16
N TYR A 176 -7.71 -9.25 25.96
CA TYR A 176 -7.50 -9.21 27.41
C TYR A 176 -6.03 -8.94 27.77
N GLY A 177 -5.10 -9.67 27.17
CA GLY A 177 -3.66 -9.51 27.43
C GLY A 177 -3.16 -8.11 27.05
N THR A 178 -3.62 -7.56 25.92
CA THR A 178 -3.29 -6.19 25.53
C THR A 178 -3.76 -5.19 26.57
N VAL A 179 -5.04 -5.26 27.00
CA VAL A 179 -5.59 -4.38 28.03
C VAL A 179 -4.86 -4.54 29.36
N ALA A 180 -4.54 -5.78 29.77
CA ALA A 180 -3.87 -6.07 31.05
C ALA A 180 -2.43 -5.53 31.12
N LEU A 181 -1.72 -5.46 29.98
CA LEU A 181 -0.35 -4.96 29.91
C LEU A 181 -0.24 -3.42 29.89
N LEU A 182 -1.34 -2.72 29.68
CA LEU A 182 -1.39 -1.26 29.65
C LEU A 182 -1.44 -0.66 31.05
N GLU A 183 -0.92 0.54 31.20
CA GLU A 183 -1.06 1.35 32.41
C GLU A 183 -2.51 1.85 32.59
N GLU A 184 -2.85 2.27 33.80
CA GLU A 184 -4.22 2.64 34.13
C GLU A 184 -4.72 3.82 33.28
N ASP A 185 -3.90 4.84 33.05
CA ASP A 185 -4.24 6.01 32.23
C ASP A 185 -4.42 5.66 30.76
N GLU A 186 -3.69 4.65 30.26
CA GLU A 186 -3.82 4.10 28.91
C GLU A 186 -5.08 3.26 28.77
N ARG A 187 -5.36 2.38 29.75
CA ARG A 187 -6.60 1.58 29.78
C ARG A 187 -7.85 2.44 29.77
N ARG A 188 -7.85 3.54 30.49
CA ARG A 188 -8.98 4.50 30.53
C ARG A 188 -9.27 5.12 29.15
N ARG A 189 -8.29 5.17 28.24
CA ARG A 189 -8.48 5.66 26.87
C ARG A 189 -9.16 4.65 25.97
N ILE A 190 -9.06 3.34 26.28
CA ILE A 190 -9.77 2.31 25.51
C ILE A 190 -11.25 2.38 25.91
N LYS A 191 -12.08 2.84 24.97
CA LYS A 191 -13.51 3.00 25.17
C LYS A 191 -14.31 1.77 24.74
N GLY A 192 -13.76 0.99 23.79
CA GLY A 192 -14.39 -0.24 23.31
C GLY A 192 -13.37 -1.20 22.72
N VAL A 193 -13.72 -2.48 22.75
CA VAL A 193 -13.00 -3.52 22.00
C VAL A 193 -13.83 -3.95 20.79
N VAL A 194 -13.15 -4.30 19.70
CA VAL A 194 -13.78 -4.74 18.45
C VAL A 194 -13.21 -6.11 18.07
N VAL A 195 -14.08 -7.06 17.82
CA VAL A 195 -13.71 -8.36 17.23
C VAL A 195 -13.86 -8.25 15.72
N ASN A 196 -12.76 -8.42 15.00
CA ASN A 196 -12.73 -8.25 13.55
C ASN A 196 -12.53 -9.59 12.82
N LYS A 197 -12.90 -9.62 11.54
CA LYS A 197 -12.79 -10.77 10.64
C LYS A 197 -13.59 -11.99 11.12
N PHE A 198 -14.74 -11.75 11.70
CA PHE A 198 -15.59 -12.83 12.23
C PHE A 198 -16.22 -13.65 11.10
N ARG A 199 -16.11 -14.97 11.22
CA ARG A 199 -16.81 -15.96 10.38
C ARG A 199 -17.66 -16.87 11.27
N GLY A 200 -18.89 -17.08 10.93
CA GLY A 200 -19.78 -18.02 11.61
C GLY A 200 -20.99 -17.39 12.24
N ASP A 201 -21.63 -18.10 13.19
CA ASP A 201 -22.83 -17.66 13.86
C ASP A 201 -22.48 -16.80 15.09
N ARG A 202 -22.95 -15.56 15.09
CA ARG A 202 -22.75 -14.59 16.19
C ARG A 202 -23.32 -15.08 17.52
N ALA A 203 -24.40 -15.87 17.52
CA ALA A 203 -25.00 -16.40 18.73
C ALA A 203 -24.05 -17.30 19.52
N ILE A 204 -23.15 -18.01 18.82
CA ILE A 204 -22.10 -18.84 19.46
C ILE A 204 -21.03 -17.98 20.11
N LEU A 205 -20.74 -16.80 19.54
CA LEU A 205 -19.71 -15.88 20.07
C LEU A 205 -20.21 -15.08 21.28
N GLU A 206 -21.50 -14.79 21.36
CA GLU A 206 -22.09 -13.86 22.34
C GLU A 206 -21.73 -14.15 23.81
N PRO A 207 -21.72 -15.40 24.32
CA PRO A 207 -21.29 -15.68 25.69
C PRO A 207 -19.83 -15.31 25.95
N GLY A 208 -18.97 -15.51 24.95
CA GLY A 208 -17.55 -15.15 25.01
C GLY A 208 -17.36 -13.63 25.06
N LEU A 209 -18.15 -12.87 24.31
CA LEU A 209 -18.10 -11.40 24.33
C LEU A 209 -18.46 -10.85 25.71
N LYS A 210 -19.52 -11.37 26.34
CA LYS A 210 -19.92 -10.98 27.71
C LYS A 210 -18.84 -11.28 28.74
N THR A 211 -18.19 -12.43 28.60
CA THR A 211 -17.05 -12.78 29.46
C THR A 211 -15.87 -11.83 29.24
N LEU A 212 -15.58 -11.46 28.00
CA LEU A 212 -14.52 -10.49 27.66
C LEU A 212 -14.79 -9.12 28.28
N GLU A 213 -16.03 -8.62 28.18
CA GLU A 213 -16.44 -7.35 28.80
C GLU A 213 -16.23 -7.36 30.32
N GLN A 214 -16.60 -8.46 30.96
CA GLN A 214 -16.41 -8.62 32.42
C GLN A 214 -14.93 -8.64 32.80
N LEU A 215 -14.10 -9.33 32.02
CA LEU A 215 -12.65 -9.45 32.28
C LEU A 215 -11.90 -8.13 32.02
N CYS A 216 -12.25 -7.43 30.96
CA CYS A 216 -11.57 -6.18 30.56
C CYS A 216 -12.13 -4.95 31.28
N GLY A 217 -13.40 -4.99 31.73
CA GLY A 217 -14.14 -3.81 32.19
C GLY A 217 -14.40 -2.79 31.06
N ILE A 218 -14.38 -3.24 29.80
CA ILE A 218 -14.49 -2.42 28.60
C ILE A 218 -15.58 -3.04 27.70
N PRO A 219 -16.54 -2.27 27.17
CA PRO A 219 -17.60 -2.80 26.33
C PRO A 219 -17.09 -3.30 24.98
N VAL A 220 -17.77 -4.30 24.42
CA VAL A 220 -17.57 -4.72 23.03
C VAL A 220 -18.32 -3.76 22.11
N ALA A 221 -17.57 -2.92 21.40
CA ALA A 221 -18.09 -1.91 20.47
C ALA A 221 -18.63 -2.52 19.17
N GLY A 222 -18.28 -3.78 18.88
CA GLY A 222 -18.80 -4.46 17.70
C GLY A 222 -18.06 -5.75 17.35
N VAL A 223 -18.70 -6.48 16.44
CA VAL A 223 -18.16 -7.68 15.78
C VAL A 223 -18.27 -7.47 14.29
N ILE A 224 -17.14 -7.27 13.62
CA ILE A 224 -17.09 -7.00 12.19
C ILE A 224 -16.93 -8.33 11.44
N PRO A 225 -17.85 -8.65 10.53
CA PRO A 225 -17.76 -9.88 9.75
C PRO A 225 -16.54 -9.83 8.82
N TYR A 226 -16.01 -10.99 8.50
CA TYR A 226 -15.04 -11.11 7.40
C TYR A 226 -15.75 -10.73 6.10
N ALA A 227 -15.20 -9.75 5.41
CA ALA A 227 -15.68 -9.32 4.11
C ALA A 227 -14.53 -9.29 3.12
N HIS A 228 -14.80 -9.68 1.90
CA HIS A 228 -13.83 -9.55 0.81
C HIS A 228 -14.01 -8.16 0.20
N ILE A 229 -13.13 -7.26 0.57
CA ILE A 229 -13.09 -5.87 0.06
C ILE A 229 -11.86 -5.75 -0.80
N ASP A 230 -12.06 -5.35 -2.05
CA ASP A 230 -10.96 -5.20 -3.00
C ASP A 230 -10.54 -3.73 -3.09
N ILE A 231 -9.67 -3.34 -2.18
CA ILE A 231 -9.00 -2.04 -2.13
C ILE A 231 -7.50 -2.25 -2.03
N ASP A 232 -6.72 -1.20 -2.31
CA ASP A 232 -5.26 -1.28 -2.30
C ASP A 232 -4.70 -1.72 -0.95
N ASP A 233 -3.80 -2.71 -0.99
CA ASP A 233 -3.11 -3.20 0.21
C ASP A 233 -2.04 -2.21 0.69
N GLU A 234 -1.87 -2.14 2.02
CA GLU A 234 -0.90 -1.26 2.67
C GLU A 234 0.54 -1.68 2.41
N ASP A 235 0.84 -2.99 2.48
CA ASP A 235 2.21 -3.51 2.52
C ASP A 235 2.39 -4.72 1.61
N SER A 236 3.64 -5.00 1.26
CA SER A 236 4.08 -6.16 0.50
C SER A 236 3.98 -7.51 1.25
N LEU A 237 3.48 -7.52 2.48
CA LEU A 237 3.10 -8.72 3.24
C LEU A 237 1.65 -9.17 3.01
N THR A 238 1.06 -8.75 1.90
CA THR A 238 -0.32 -9.08 1.52
C THR A 238 -0.50 -10.55 1.17
N GLU A 239 -1.68 -11.11 1.49
CA GLU A 239 -2.12 -12.42 1.02
C GLU A 239 -2.39 -12.43 -0.51
N ARG A 240 -2.39 -11.26 -1.17
CA ARG A 240 -2.56 -11.12 -2.63
C ARG A 240 -1.51 -11.91 -3.41
N PHE A 241 -0.28 -12.01 -2.90
CA PHE A 241 0.80 -12.77 -3.52
C PHE A 241 0.59 -14.29 -3.50
N ASP A 242 -0.26 -14.79 -2.60
CA ASP A 242 -0.56 -16.21 -2.44
C ASP A 242 -1.91 -16.61 -3.10
N ARG A 243 -2.58 -15.65 -3.75
CA ARG A 243 -3.83 -15.91 -4.50
C ARG A 243 -3.58 -16.88 -5.65
N SER A 244 -4.65 -17.46 -6.13
CA SER A 244 -4.68 -18.55 -7.10
C SER A 244 -3.58 -18.49 -8.16
N LYS A 245 -2.83 -19.59 -8.30
CA LYS A 245 -1.89 -19.84 -9.41
C LYS A 245 -2.62 -20.35 -10.68
N GLU A 246 -3.95 -20.33 -10.69
CA GLU A 246 -4.76 -20.76 -11.83
C GLU A 246 -4.56 -19.79 -13.01
N ARG A 247 -4.29 -20.38 -14.18
CA ARG A 247 -4.10 -19.61 -15.41
C ARG A 247 -5.45 -19.53 -16.15
N LYS A 248 -5.79 -18.31 -16.52
CA LYS A 248 -7.01 -18.02 -17.28
C LYS A 248 -6.71 -17.81 -18.76
N LEU A 249 -7.67 -17.23 -19.49
CA LEU A 249 -7.56 -17.00 -20.95
C LEU A 249 -6.33 -16.14 -21.30
N LEU A 250 -6.08 -15.05 -20.55
CA LEU A 250 -4.82 -14.31 -20.56
C LEU A 250 -4.08 -14.52 -19.24
N ASP A 251 -2.78 -14.74 -19.33
CA ASP A 251 -1.91 -15.01 -18.19
C ASP A 251 -0.84 -13.93 -18.07
N ILE A 252 -0.88 -13.16 -17.00
CA ILE A 252 0.07 -12.09 -16.68
C ILE A 252 0.88 -12.51 -15.46
N ALA A 253 2.21 -12.55 -15.61
CA ALA A 253 3.14 -12.90 -14.55
C ALA A 253 3.86 -11.64 -14.05
N VAL A 254 3.64 -11.27 -12.80
CA VAL A 254 4.42 -10.25 -12.08
C VAL A 254 5.60 -10.94 -11.40
N ILE A 255 6.81 -10.50 -11.66
CA ILE A 255 8.00 -11.04 -11.00
C ILE A 255 8.05 -10.51 -9.57
N ARG A 256 7.86 -11.40 -8.59
CA ARG A 256 7.90 -11.06 -7.17
C ARG A 256 9.34 -10.92 -6.68
N VAL A 257 9.95 -9.76 -6.95
CA VAL A 257 11.27 -9.45 -6.42
C VAL A 257 11.22 -9.28 -4.89
N PRO A 258 12.32 -9.55 -4.15
CA PRO A 258 12.33 -9.51 -2.68
C PRO A 258 11.92 -8.17 -2.06
N ARG A 259 12.22 -7.05 -2.74
CA ARG A 259 11.87 -5.71 -2.27
C ARG A 259 10.89 -5.00 -3.19
N ILE A 260 9.90 -5.78 -3.68
CA ILE A 260 8.81 -5.25 -4.50
C ILE A 260 8.17 -4.04 -3.82
N SER A 261 7.92 -2.99 -4.58
CA SER A 261 7.24 -1.77 -4.13
C SER A 261 6.17 -1.36 -5.14
N ASN A 262 5.15 -0.66 -4.67
CA ASN A 262 4.05 -0.13 -5.50
C ASN A 262 3.39 -1.22 -6.39
N PHE A 263 3.26 -2.43 -5.86
CA PHE A 263 2.65 -3.56 -6.58
C PHE A 263 1.17 -3.32 -6.88
N THR A 264 0.55 -2.34 -6.25
CA THR A 264 -0.80 -1.87 -6.54
C THR A 264 -0.96 -1.34 -7.96
N ASP A 265 0.14 -0.97 -8.64
CA ASP A 265 0.15 -0.60 -10.07
C ASP A 265 -0.51 -1.66 -10.97
N PHE A 266 -0.51 -2.92 -10.56
CA PHE A 266 -1.02 -4.03 -11.38
C PHE A 266 -2.48 -4.40 -11.08
N GLY A 267 -3.09 -3.77 -10.08
CA GLY A 267 -4.50 -3.99 -9.70
C GLY A 267 -5.49 -3.94 -10.87
N PRO A 268 -5.38 -2.98 -11.81
CA PRO A 268 -6.30 -2.89 -12.94
C PRO A 268 -6.42 -4.17 -13.78
N PHE A 269 -5.39 -5.01 -13.85
CA PHE A 269 -5.46 -6.29 -14.57
C PHE A 269 -6.25 -7.37 -13.83
N GLU A 270 -6.37 -7.31 -12.50
CA GLU A 270 -7.10 -8.29 -11.68
C GLU A 270 -8.62 -8.21 -11.89
N HIS A 271 -9.11 -7.10 -12.42
CA HIS A 271 -10.54 -6.85 -12.55
C HIS A 271 -11.19 -7.51 -13.78
N TYR A 272 -10.40 -8.13 -14.67
CA TYR A 272 -10.92 -8.83 -15.84
C TYR A 272 -11.12 -10.31 -15.50
N GLU A 273 -12.34 -10.80 -15.64
CA GLU A 273 -12.72 -12.16 -15.21
C GLU A 273 -11.83 -13.25 -15.81
N ASN A 274 -11.46 -13.13 -17.09
CA ASN A 274 -10.66 -14.11 -17.82
C ASN A 274 -9.18 -13.75 -17.94
N VAL A 275 -8.68 -12.85 -17.07
CA VAL A 275 -7.26 -12.52 -16.91
C VAL A 275 -6.76 -13.09 -15.58
N SER A 276 -5.63 -13.80 -15.59
CA SER A 276 -4.91 -14.17 -14.38
C SER A 276 -3.74 -13.23 -14.17
N LEU A 277 -3.65 -12.61 -12.98
CA LEU A 277 -2.48 -11.89 -12.51
C LEU A 277 -1.81 -12.73 -11.42
N ARG A 278 -0.60 -13.23 -11.69
CA ARG A 278 0.13 -14.15 -10.80
C ARG A 278 1.46 -13.55 -10.38
N TYR A 279 1.78 -13.64 -9.11
CA TYR A 279 3.09 -13.27 -8.59
C TYR A 279 4.03 -14.47 -8.61
N VAL A 280 5.20 -14.31 -9.24
CA VAL A 280 6.12 -15.40 -9.56
C VAL A 280 7.51 -15.09 -9.00
N ASP A 281 8.04 -15.98 -8.18
CA ASP A 281 9.38 -15.91 -7.58
C ASP A 281 10.29 -17.10 -7.96
N GLN A 282 9.78 -18.06 -8.73
CA GLN A 282 10.50 -19.24 -9.20
C GLN A 282 10.29 -19.48 -10.69
N VAL A 283 11.33 -19.98 -11.36
CA VAL A 283 11.27 -20.30 -12.80
C VAL A 283 10.17 -21.33 -13.12
N SER A 284 9.97 -22.31 -12.24
CA SER A 284 8.90 -23.33 -12.42
C SER A 284 7.50 -22.73 -12.53
N ASP A 285 7.26 -21.62 -11.86
CA ASP A 285 5.95 -20.96 -11.78
C ASP A 285 5.74 -19.94 -12.91
N LEU A 286 6.80 -19.54 -13.62
CA LEU A 286 6.69 -18.57 -14.72
C LEU A 286 5.86 -19.13 -15.89
N HIS A 287 6.06 -20.37 -16.25
CA HIS A 287 5.40 -21.03 -17.39
C HIS A 287 5.60 -20.25 -18.72
N GLN A 288 4.51 -20.01 -19.46
CA GLN A 288 4.45 -19.25 -20.70
C GLN A 288 3.37 -18.18 -20.61
N PRO A 289 3.65 -17.07 -19.91
CA PRO A 289 2.67 -15.99 -19.76
C PRO A 289 2.50 -15.21 -21.07
N ASP A 290 1.37 -14.54 -21.21
CA ASP A 290 1.12 -13.62 -22.31
C ASP A 290 1.85 -12.28 -22.09
N MET A 291 2.07 -11.91 -20.80
CA MET A 291 2.81 -10.72 -20.38
C MET A 291 3.63 -11.00 -19.12
N ILE A 292 4.84 -10.43 -19.06
CA ILE A 292 5.67 -10.40 -17.86
C ILE A 292 5.79 -8.95 -17.40
N LEU A 293 5.51 -8.73 -16.11
CA LEU A 293 5.64 -7.45 -15.43
C LEU A 293 6.84 -7.47 -14.49
N LEU A 294 7.80 -6.57 -14.69
CA LEU A 294 8.88 -6.28 -13.77
C LEU A 294 8.45 -5.08 -12.90
N PRO A 295 8.21 -5.30 -11.61
CA PRO A 295 7.65 -4.26 -10.74
C PRO A 295 8.67 -3.21 -10.32
N GLY A 296 8.19 -2.13 -9.71
CA GLY A 296 8.99 -1.25 -8.90
C GLY A 296 9.65 -1.99 -7.75
N THR A 297 10.83 -1.55 -7.37
CA THR A 297 11.56 -2.10 -6.23
C THR A 297 12.29 -1.01 -5.45
N LYS A 298 12.46 -1.25 -4.15
CA LYS A 298 13.28 -0.38 -3.28
C LYS A 298 14.78 -0.61 -3.46
N SER A 299 15.20 -1.72 -4.08
CA SER A 299 16.62 -2.06 -4.24
C SER A 299 16.87 -2.76 -5.59
N THR A 300 16.99 -1.94 -6.64
CA THR A 300 17.12 -2.39 -8.04
C THR A 300 18.33 -3.31 -8.22
N ILE A 301 19.47 -2.92 -7.69
CA ILE A 301 20.74 -3.68 -7.85
C ILE A 301 20.66 -5.03 -7.14
N ALA A 302 20.16 -5.07 -5.90
CA ALA A 302 20.04 -6.32 -5.13
C ALA A 302 19.02 -7.27 -5.77
N ASP A 303 17.88 -6.73 -6.19
CA ASP A 303 16.81 -7.51 -6.82
C ASP A 303 17.21 -8.00 -8.22
N LEU A 304 17.99 -7.24 -8.98
CA LEU A 304 18.58 -7.70 -10.25
C LEU A 304 19.58 -8.85 -10.05
N ARG A 305 20.37 -8.82 -8.97
CA ARG A 305 21.23 -9.95 -8.59
C ARG A 305 20.42 -11.20 -8.23
N TRP A 306 19.35 -11.00 -7.45
CA TRP A 306 18.44 -12.07 -7.10
C TRP A 306 17.77 -12.67 -8.34
N LEU A 307 17.36 -11.85 -9.30
CA LEU A 307 16.78 -12.27 -10.57
C LEU A 307 17.70 -13.21 -11.36
N ARG A 308 19.02 -12.93 -11.35
CA ARG A 308 20.05 -13.81 -11.92
C ARG A 308 20.22 -15.10 -11.15
N GLN A 309 20.33 -15.01 -9.84
CA GLN A 309 20.55 -16.17 -8.97
C GLN A 309 19.38 -17.14 -8.98
N SER A 310 18.15 -16.64 -9.08
CA SER A 310 16.94 -17.45 -9.19
C SER A 310 16.77 -18.12 -10.56
N GLY A 311 17.52 -17.68 -11.58
CA GLY A 311 17.37 -18.13 -12.97
C GLY A 311 16.22 -17.47 -13.73
N LEU A 312 15.46 -16.58 -13.10
CA LEU A 312 14.34 -15.87 -13.74
C LEU A 312 14.81 -14.93 -14.85
N GLU A 313 16.01 -14.34 -14.75
CA GLU A 313 16.59 -13.52 -15.82
C GLU A 313 16.62 -14.28 -17.15
N ALA A 314 17.21 -15.48 -17.18
CA ALA A 314 17.30 -16.30 -18.40
C ALA A 314 15.91 -16.70 -18.94
N ALA A 315 14.96 -16.97 -18.05
CA ALA A 315 13.60 -17.31 -18.44
C ALA A 315 12.85 -16.11 -19.05
N ILE A 316 13.04 -14.89 -18.49
CA ILE A 316 12.48 -13.64 -19.00
C ILE A 316 13.06 -13.31 -20.37
N LEU A 317 14.40 -13.40 -20.54
CA LEU A 317 15.06 -13.16 -21.82
C LEU A 317 14.53 -14.11 -22.89
N LYS A 318 14.41 -15.40 -22.58
CA LYS A 318 13.84 -16.39 -23.50
C LYS A 318 12.38 -16.09 -23.87
N ALA A 319 11.57 -15.65 -22.91
CA ALA A 319 10.18 -15.26 -23.15
C ALA A 319 10.08 -14.01 -24.03
N ALA A 320 10.93 -13.01 -23.79
CA ALA A 320 11.02 -11.79 -24.61
C ALA A 320 11.39 -12.12 -26.07
N ASP A 321 12.38 -12.97 -26.28
CA ASP A 321 12.78 -13.44 -27.62
C ASP A 321 11.67 -14.20 -28.34
N ALA A 322 10.83 -14.94 -27.57
CA ALA A 322 9.65 -15.61 -28.10
C ALA A 322 8.47 -14.65 -28.36
N GLY A 323 8.64 -13.34 -28.11
CA GLY A 323 7.65 -12.30 -28.36
C GLY A 323 6.64 -12.09 -27.22
N THR A 324 6.86 -12.65 -26.02
CA THR A 324 6.06 -12.33 -24.83
C THR A 324 6.21 -10.84 -24.52
N LEU A 325 5.10 -10.15 -24.23
CA LEU A 325 5.16 -8.75 -23.80
C LEU A 325 5.89 -8.65 -22.47
N VAL A 326 6.96 -7.85 -22.38
CA VAL A 326 7.67 -7.54 -21.14
C VAL A 326 7.50 -6.06 -20.84
N PHE A 327 7.05 -5.74 -19.63
CA PHE A 327 6.84 -4.36 -19.21
C PHE A 327 7.48 -4.12 -17.84
N GLY A 328 8.36 -3.13 -17.74
CA GLY A 328 9.01 -2.74 -16.49
C GLY A 328 8.47 -1.42 -15.95
N ILE A 329 8.21 -1.37 -14.65
CA ILE A 329 7.84 -0.14 -13.92
C ILE A 329 8.99 0.27 -13.00
N CYS A 330 9.42 1.54 -13.05
CA CYS A 330 10.40 2.15 -12.16
C CYS A 330 11.69 1.29 -12.04
N GLY A 331 11.92 0.62 -10.93
CA GLY A 331 13.05 -0.30 -10.76
C GLY A 331 13.07 -1.43 -11.81
N GLY A 332 11.90 -2.00 -12.12
CA GLY A 332 11.76 -2.98 -13.19
C GLY A 332 12.12 -2.44 -14.58
N TYR A 333 11.77 -1.17 -14.86
CA TYR A 333 12.19 -0.49 -16.07
C TYR A 333 13.73 -0.31 -16.12
N GLN A 334 14.33 0.11 -15.01
CA GLN A 334 15.80 0.23 -14.90
C GLN A 334 16.50 -1.10 -15.17
N MET A 335 15.95 -2.22 -14.67
CA MET A 335 16.48 -3.57 -14.91
C MET A 335 16.48 -3.96 -16.39
N LEU A 336 15.56 -3.45 -17.21
CA LEU A 336 15.47 -3.75 -18.64
C LEU A 336 16.60 -3.14 -19.45
N GLY A 337 17.29 -2.12 -18.94
CA GLY A 337 18.41 -1.43 -19.60
C GLY A 337 19.66 -2.29 -19.76
N ARG A 338 20.72 -1.70 -20.34
CA ARG A 338 22.03 -2.33 -20.53
C ARG A 338 22.83 -2.38 -19.24
N THR A 339 22.91 -1.23 -18.54
CA THR A 339 23.67 -1.07 -17.31
C THR A 339 22.89 -0.29 -16.26
N VAL A 340 23.17 -0.62 -15.00
CA VAL A 340 22.71 0.12 -13.82
C VAL A 340 23.96 0.49 -13.02
N SER A 341 24.26 1.78 -12.90
CA SER A 341 25.41 2.30 -12.17
C SER A 341 25.02 3.06 -10.90
N ASP A 342 25.83 2.90 -9.85
CA ASP A 342 25.64 3.57 -8.55
C ASP A 342 26.98 4.11 -8.04
N PRO A 343 27.57 5.12 -8.72
CA PRO A 343 28.89 5.65 -8.37
C PRO A 343 28.91 6.32 -7.00
N GLU A 344 27.79 6.86 -6.53
CA GLU A 344 27.64 7.51 -5.24
C GLU A 344 27.23 6.55 -4.13
N GLN A 345 26.99 5.27 -4.44
CA GLN A 345 26.56 4.21 -3.50
C GLN A 345 25.28 4.59 -2.73
N VAL A 346 24.34 5.21 -3.40
CA VAL A 346 23.06 5.66 -2.82
C VAL A 346 22.09 4.50 -2.59
N GLU A 347 22.23 3.43 -3.36
CA GLU A 347 21.39 2.24 -3.27
C GLU A 347 22.15 1.03 -2.70
N ALA A 348 23.37 0.75 -3.17
CA ALA A 348 24.10 -0.48 -2.85
C ALA A 348 25.57 -0.22 -2.53
N ALA A 349 25.97 -0.35 -1.26
CA ALA A 349 27.35 -0.26 -0.86
C ALA A 349 28.26 -1.29 -1.60
N GLY A 350 29.39 -0.83 -2.11
CA GLY A 350 30.40 -1.66 -2.78
C GLY A 350 30.04 -2.11 -4.19
N VAL A 351 29.00 -1.56 -4.81
CA VAL A 351 28.63 -1.83 -6.20
C VAL A 351 28.60 -0.52 -6.96
N THR A 352 29.48 -0.35 -7.93
CA THR A 352 29.52 0.83 -8.78
C THR A 352 28.74 0.64 -10.08
N GLU A 353 28.62 -0.59 -10.56
CA GLU A 353 27.91 -0.92 -11.80
C GLU A 353 27.51 -2.39 -11.85
N ILE A 354 26.37 -2.68 -12.48
CA ILE A 354 25.89 -4.02 -12.80
C ILE A 354 25.21 -4.01 -14.18
N ASN A 355 25.38 -5.09 -14.97
CA ASN A 355 24.65 -5.23 -16.23
C ASN A 355 23.14 -5.40 -15.94
N GLY A 356 22.30 -4.72 -16.72
CA GLY A 356 20.87 -4.98 -16.79
C GLY A 356 20.53 -6.21 -17.65
N LEU A 357 19.26 -6.34 -18.03
CA LEU A 357 18.81 -7.42 -18.93
C LEU A 357 19.17 -7.16 -20.39
N GLY A 358 19.53 -5.94 -20.77
CA GLY A 358 19.90 -5.56 -22.12
C GLY A 358 18.74 -5.62 -23.13
N LEU A 359 17.50 -5.55 -22.66
CA LEU A 359 16.30 -5.57 -23.49
C LEU A 359 15.92 -4.18 -24.03
N LEU A 360 16.38 -3.12 -23.38
CA LEU A 360 16.21 -1.72 -23.81
C LEU A 360 17.57 -1.05 -23.95
N GLU A 361 17.71 -0.22 -25.00
CA GLU A 361 18.93 0.54 -25.32
C GLU A 361 19.08 1.78 -24.41
N MET A 362 19.20 1.53 -23.10
CA MET A 362 19.37 2.59 -22.11
C MET A 362 20.28 2.16 -20.98
N ASP A 363 20.92 3.15 -20.34
CA ASP A 363 21.74 2.99 -19.15
C ASP A 363 21.10 3.80 -18.01
N THR A 364 21.15 3.30 -16.78
CA THR A 364 20.62 3.97 -15.60
C THR A 364 21.75 4.31 -14.65
N GLU A 365 21.77 5.54 -14.13
CA GLU A 365 22.69 5.99 -13.09
C GLU A 365 21.92 6.44 -11.85
N PHE A 366 22.24 5.86 -10.69
CA PHE A 366 21.72 6.30 -9.40
C PHE A 366 22.43 7.57 -8.93
N ARG A 367 21.65 8.55 -8.44
CA ARG A 367 22.12 9.80 -7.87
C ARG A 367 21.42 10.11 -6.56
N GLY A 368 22.06 10.94 -5.71
CA GLY A 368 21.53 11.30 -4.39
C GLY A 368 20.20 12.07 -4.43
N GLU A 369 19.86 12.71 -5.55
CA GLU A 369 18.59 13.42 -5.72
C GLU A 369 17.47 12.48 -6.13
N LYS A 370 16.39 12.47 -5.35
CA LYS A 370 15.17 11.72 -5.63
C LYS A 370 14.21 12.52 -6.50
N VAL A 371 13.69 11.90 -7.55
CA VAL A 371 12.56 12.43 -8.31
C VAL A 371 11.27 12.06 -7.59
N GLN A 372 10.43 13.04 -7.31
CA GLN A 372 9.12 12.89 -6.67
C GLN A 372 8.18 13.87 -7.34
N THR A 373 7.34 13.42 -8.26
CA THR A 373 6.47 14.30 -9.03
C THR A 373 5.21 13.60 -9.50
N GLN A 374 4.10 14.33 -9.55
CA GLN A 374 2.94 13.94 -10.34
C GLN A 374 3.24 14.17 -11.81
N THR A 375 2.79 13.28 -12.66
CA THR A 375 2.97 13.38 -14.11
C THR A 375 1.69 13.05 -14.86
N GLN A 376 1.46 13.76 -15.94
CA GLN A 376 0.33 13.53 -16.85
C GLN A 376 0.69 13.93 -18.27
N GLY A 377 0.05 13.32 -19.24
CA GLY A 377 0.29 13.64 -20.64
C GLY A 377 -0.52 12.77 -21.59
N VAL A 378 -0.07 12.73 -22.83
CA VAL A 378 -0.63 11.88 -23.89
C VAL A 378 0.48 11.07 -24.52
N PHE A 379 0.25 9.79 -24.76
CA PHE A 379 1.24 8.95 -25.45
C PHE A 379 1.40 9.35 -26.92
N HIS A 380 2.66 9.47 -27.33
CA HIS A 380 3.05 9.72 -28.70
C HIS A 380 4.29 8.90 -29.09
N GLY A 381 4.34 8.46 -30.34
CA GLY A 381 5.51 7.74 -30.85
C GLY A 381 5.70 6.34 -30.28
N VAL A 382 4.69 5.75 -29.69
CA VAL A 382 4.75 4.36 -29.22
C VAL A 382 4.69 3.43 -30.42
N GLU A 383 5.72 2.61 -30.59
CA GLU A 383 5.85 1.63 -31.67
C GLU A 383 5.62 0.20 -31.20
N GLY A 384 5.46 -0.73 -32.14
CA GLY A 384 5.34 -2.16 -31.85
C GLY A 384 3.99 -2.58 -31.25
N MET A 385 4.01 -3.53 -30.33
CA MET A 385 2.81 -4.20 -29.81
C MET A 385 1.84 -3.21 -29.13
N LEU A 386 2.37 -2.20 -28.45
CA LEU A 386 1.60 -1.20 -27.72
C LEU A 386 1.34 0.09 -28.50
N SER A 387 1.50 0.10 -29.82
CA SER A 387 1.23 1.28 -30.66
C SER A 387 -0.20 1.83 -30.54
N GLY A 388 -1.15 1.01 -30.10
CA GLY A 388 -2.52 1.42 -29.80
C GLY A 388 -2.65 2.41 -28.63
N LEU A 389 -1.61 2.60 -27.83
CA LEU A 389 -1.59 3.59 -26.75
C LEU A 389 -1.47 5.02 -27.28
N ASN A 390 -0.98 5.23 -28.51
CA ASN A 390 -0.85 6.57 -29.07
C ASN A 390 -2.19 7.33 -29.05
N GLY A 391 -2.16 8.55 -28.51
CA GLY A 391 -3.34 9.41 -28.37
C GLY A 391 -4.12 9.18 -27.06
N LEU A 392 -3.80 8.16 -26.26
CA LEU A 392 -4.40 8.00 -24.95
C LEU A 392 -3.69 8.92 -23.93
N ALA A 393 -4.49 9.49 -23.03
CA ALA A 393 -3.96 10.22 -21.89
C ALA A 393 -3.45 9.26 -20.82
N TYR A 394 -2.39 9.66 -20.13
CA TYR A 394 -1.89 9.00 -18.92
C TYR A 394 -1.79 10.00 -17.79
N GLU A 395 -1.93 9.50 -16.58
CA GLU A 395 -1.63 10.21 -15.34
C GLU A 395 -1.01 9.24 -14.35
N GLY A 396 -0.28 9.78 -13.38
CA GLY A 396 0.38 9.00 -12.37
C GLY A 396 1.47 9.79 -11.67
N TYR A 397 2.42 9.11 -11.07
CA TYR A 397 3.51 9.78 -10.36
C TYR A 397 4.84 9.04 -10.59
N GLU A 398 5.93 9.79 -10.48
CA GLU A 398 7.28 9.25 -10.53
C GLU A 398 7.96 9.36 -9.15
N ILE A 399 8.62 8.28 -8.75
CA ILE A 399 9.33 8.19 -7.49
C ILE A 399 10.57 7.31 -7.63
N HIS A 400 11.72 7.90 -7.96
CA HIS A 400 12.95 7.14 -8.21
C HIS A 400 14.22 7.97 -7.95
N MET A 401 15.35 7.30 -7.76
CA MET A 401 16.68 7.92 -7.63
C MET A 401 17.54 7.68 -8.87
N GLY A 402 17.32 6.60 -9.62
CA GLY A 402 18.00 6.33 -10.87
C GLY A 402 17.49 7.22 -12.01
N ARG A 403 18.39 7.67 -12.86
CA ARG A 403 18.10 8.46 -14.07
C ARG A 403 18.61 7.71 -15.29
N SER A 404 17.72 7.44 -16.26
CA SER A 404 18.07 6.63 -17.43
C SER A 404 18.39 7.47 -18.67
N GLN A 405 17.86 8.68 -18.82
CA GLN A 405 18.14 9.64 -19.91
C GLN A 405 17.82 11.06 -19.47
N GLN A 406 18.26 12.08 -20.25
CA GLN A 406 18.01 13.49 -19.90
C GLN A 406 16.55 13.93 -20.07
N GLN A 407 15.83 13.38 -21.05
CA GLN A 407 14.38 13.58 -21.25
C GLN A 407 13.76 12.21 -21.53
N MET A 408 12.95 11.73 -20.60
CA MET A 408 12.31 10.44 -20.70
C MET A 408 10.89 10.60 -21.21
N PRO A 409 10.49 9.87 -22.29
CA PRO A 409 9.07 9.71 -22.59
C PRO A 409 8.40 8.88 -21.47
N ALA A 410 7.11 9.10 -21.24
CA ALA A 410 6.35 8.33 -20.26
C ALA A 410 6.41 6.81 -20.50
N LEU A 411 6.63 6.39 -21.72
CA LEU A 411 6.82 5.01 -22.13
C LEU A 411 8.00 4.91 -23.10
N THR A 412 8.97 4.09 -22.75
CA THR A 412 10.12 3.75 -23.62
C THR A 412 9.99 2.31 -24.06
N GLY A 413 10.29 2.02 -25.32
CA GLY A 413 10.35 0.64 -25.82
C GLY A 413 9.77 0.49 -27.23
N SER A 414 9.92 -0.70 -27.75
CA SER A 414 9.41 -1.08 -29.06
C SER A 414 9.24 -2.61 -29.16
N ARG A 415 8.65 -3.08 -30.25
CA ARG A 415 8.34 -4.50 -30.45
C ARG A 415 7.43 -5.05 -29.33
N ASN A 416 7.99 -5.73 -28.36
CA ASN A 416 7.30 -6.37 -27.24
C ASN A 416 7.95 -6.08 -25.89
N VAL A 417 8.87 -5.11 -25.79
CA VAL A 417 9.52 -4.71 -24.53
C VAL A 417 9.31 -3.24 -24.30
N TYR A 418 8.78 -2.89 -23.14
CA TYR A 418 8.47 -1.51 -22.75
C TYR A 418 8.80 -1.27 -21.29
N GLY A 419 8.97 -0.01 -20.93
CA GLY A 419 9.15 0.42 -19.56
C GLY A 419 8.76 1.86 -19.32
N SER A 420 8.39 2.16 -18.08
CA SER A 420 7.95 3.47 -17.62
C SER A 420 8.46 3.75 -16.22
N TYR A 421 8.71 5.03 -15.91
CA TYR A 421 8.86 5.48 -14.51
C TYR A 421 7.55 5.78 -13.83
N VAL A 422 6.47 5.90 -14.61
CA VAL A 422 5.16 6.35 -14.11
C VAL A 422 4.47 5.20 -13.36
N HIS A 423 4.29 5.38 -12.06
CA HIS A 423 3.41 4.56 -11.23
C HIS A 423 1.95 4.98 -11.43
N GLY A 424 1.02 4.05 -11.33
CA GLY A 424 -0.40 4.28 -11.61
C GLY A 424 -0.73 4.39 -13.10
N ILE A 425 0.23 4.16 -14.00
CA ILE A 425 0.04 4.29 -15.45
C ILE A 425 -1.10 3.41 -15.99
N PHE A 426 -1.35 2.27 -15.38
CA PHE A 426 -2.41 1.34 -15.78
C PHE A 426 -3.81 1.72 -15.26
N ASP A 427 -3.90 2.68 -14.32
CA ASP A 427 -5.17 3.16 -13.77
C ASP A 427 -5.89 4.10 -14.74
N ALA A 428 -5.15 4.75 -15.65
CA ALA A 428 -5.72 5.70 -16.58
C ALA A 428 -6.65 5.02 -17.60
N PRO A 429 -7.81 5.63 -17.92
CA PRO A 429 -8.82 5.01 -18.76
C PRO A 429 -8.30 4.55 -20.12
N GLY A 430 -8.61 3.31 -20.50
CA GLY A 430 -8.31 2.73 -21.80
C GLY A 430 -6.89 2.18 -21.96
N ILE A 431 -5.97 2.44 -21.03
CA ILE A 431 -4.59 1.91 -21.14
C ILE A 431 -4.57 0.41 -20.95
N THR A 432 -5.14 -0.09 -19.84
CA THR A 432 -5.23 -1.53 -19.56
C THR A 432 -6.01 -2.26 -20.65
N ASP A 433 -7.15 -1.71 -21.12
CA ASP A 433 -7.92 -2.25 -22.24
C ASP A 433 -7.07 -2.39 -23.51
N THR A 434 -6.28 -1.36 -23.84
CA THR A 434 -5.43 -1.35 -25.04
C THR A 434 -4.34 -2.39 -24.97
N ILE A 435 -3.71 -2.57 -23.80
CA ILE A 435 -2.71 -3.61 -23.56
C ILE A 435 -3.36 -5.00 -23.70
N LEU A 436 -4.50 -5.22 -23.06
CA LEU A 436 -5.21 -6.51 -23.14
C LEU A 436 -5.70 -6.81 -24.57
N LYS A 437 -6.14 -5.80 -25.33
CA LYS A 437 -6.46 -5.97 -26.77
C LYS A 437 -5.25 -6.43 -27.58
N ALA A 438 -4.08 -5.86 -27.33
CA ALA A 438 -2.84 -6.28 -27.99
C ALA A 438 -2.48 -7.74 -27.64
N LEU A 439 -2.62 -8.16 -26.38
CA LEU A 439 -2.41 -9.54 -25.94
C LEU A 439 -3.43 -10.50 -26.57
N CYS A 440 -4.70 -10.13 -26.62
CA CYS A 440 -5.76 -10.89 -27.28
C CYS A 440 -5.46 -11.09 -28.78
N ALA A 441 -5.09 -10.03 -29.47
CA ALA A 441 -4.75 -10.07 -30.89
C ALA A 441 -3.56 -11.02 -31.15
N ARG A 442 -2.51 -10.97 -30.31
CA ARG A 442 -1.37 -11.88 -30.41
C ARG A 442 -1.78 -13.35 -30.17
N LYS A 443 -2.67 -13.60 -29.24
CA LYS A 443 -3.14 -14.94 -28.89
C LYS A 443 -4.21 -15.47 -29.83
N GLY A 444 -4.80 -14.62 -30.66
CA GLY A 444 -5.89 -14.98 -31.59
C GLY A 444 -7.23 -15.17 -30.90
N VAL A 445 -7.49 -14.46 -29.80
CA VAL A 445 -8.75 -14.47 -29.05
C VAL A 445 -9.45 -13.11 -29.10
N SER A 446 -10.78 -13.09 -28.92
CA SER A 446 -11.54 -11.83 -28.87
C SER A 446 -11.35 -11.14 -27.54
N PHE A 447 -11.20 -9.81 -27.58
CA PHE A 447 -11.18 -8.96 -26.36
C PHE A 447 -12.52 -9.00 -25.61
N ASP A 448 -13.64 -9.13 -26.33
CA ASP A 448 -14.97 -9.21 -25.71
C ASP A 448 -15.11 -10.42 -24.76
N ALA A 449 -14.26 -11.44 -24.91
CA ALA A 449 -14.21 -12.58 -24.01
C ALA A 449 -13.65 -12.24 -22.60
N LEU A 450 -13.09 -11.03 -22.40
CA LEU A 450 -12.50 -10.65 -21.12
C LEU A 450 -13.51 -9.97 -20.17
N ALA A 451 -14.71 -9.62 -20.61
CA ALA A 451 -15.66 -8.76 -19.90
C ALA A 451 -15.09 -7.35 -19.54
N THR A 452 -15.76 -6.30 -19.96
CA THR A 452 -15.29 -4.92 -19.70
C THR A 452 -15.48 -4.52 -18.24
N PHE A 453 -14.58 -3.71 -17.72
CA PHE A 453 -14.55 -3.28 -16.34
C PHE A 453 -14.59 -1.72 -16.23
N ASP A 454 -15.49 -1.20 -15.38
CA ASP A 454 -15.50 0.22 -14.99
C ASP A 454 -14.65 0.42 -13.74
N ALA A 455 -13.38 0.77 -13.91
CA ALA A 455 -12.42 0.92 -12.83
C ALA A 455 -12.79 2.05 -11.84
N CYS A 456 -13.26 3.18 -12.34
CA CYS A 456 -13.57 4.35 -11.51
C CYS A 456 -14.78 4.08 -10.59
N GLY A 457 -15.88 3.59 -11.12
CA GLY A 457 -17.07 3.25 -10.33
C GLY A 457 -16.85 2.05 -9.41
N TYR A 458 -15.93 1.15 -9.74
CA TYR A 458 -15.64 -0.03 -8.90
C TYR A 458 -15.02 0.35 -7.55
N LYS A 459 -13.99 1.17 -7.55
CA LYS A 459 -13.29 1.60 -6.33
C LYS A 459 -14.23 2.30 -5.35
N GLU A 460 -15.09 3.19 -5.85
CA GLU A 460 -16.11 3.85 -5.04
C GLU A 460 -17.10 2.84 -4.44
N ARG A 461 -17.55 1.85 -5.23
CA ARG A 461 -18.41 0.75 -4.74
C ARG A 461 -17.73 -0.09 -3.66
N GLN A 462 -16.41 -0.34 -3.74
CA GLN A 462 -15.67 -1.05 -2.71
C GLN A 462 -15.59 -0.25 -1.39
N TYR A 463 -15.40 1.07 -1.46
CA TYR A 463 -15.47 1.92 -0.26
C TYR A 463 -16.86 1.94 0.35
N ASP A 464 -17.93 1.98 -0.45
CA ASP A 464 -19.30 1.93 0.06
C ASP A 464 -19.60 0.57 0.69
N LEU A 465 -19.19 -0.53 0.07
CA LEU A 465 -19.30 -1.87 0.64
C LEU A 465 -18.54 -1.99 1.98
N LEU A 466 -17.34 -1.43 2.07
CA LEU A 466 -16.58 -1.39 3.32
C LEU A 466 -17.32 -0.59 4.40
N ALA A 467 -17.93 0.54 4.03
CA ALA A 467 -18.74 1.34 4.96
C ALA A 467 -19.94 0.54 5.47
N ASP A 468 -20.63 -0.18 4.59
CA ASP A 468 -21.78 -1.03 4.98
C ASP A 468 -21.36 -2.13 5.94
N VAL A 469 -20.22 -2.79 5.70
CA VAL A 469 -19.65 -3.82 6.58
C VAL A 469 -19.32 -3.24 7.96
N VAL A 470 -18.67 -2.08 8.00
CA VAL A 470 -18.32 -1.40 9.27
C VAL A 470 -19.57 -0.94 10.00
N ARG A 471 -20.52 -0.34 9.31
CA ARG A 471 -21.80 0.14 9.88
C ARG A 471 -22.64 -1.00 10.42
N GLY A 472 -22.65 -2.14 9.74
CA GLY A 472 -23.36 -3.35 10.20
C GLY A 472 -22.67 -4.09 11.35
N GLY A 473 -21.34 -3.95 11.48
CA GLY A 473 -20.54 -4.66 12.49
C GLY A 473 -20.30 -3.87 13.79
N LEU A 474 -20.25 -2.53 13.72
CA LEU A 474 -20.07 -1.66 14.89
C LEU A 474 -21.42 -1.14 15.46
N ASP A 475 -21.47 -0.95 16.77
CA ASP A 475 -22.48 -0.08 17.38
C ASP A 475 -22.12 1.39 17.06
N MET A 476 -22.68 1.90 15.97
CA MET A 476 -22.40 3.28 15.54
C MET A 476 -22.92 4.30 16.55
N SER A 477 -23.99 4.02 17.30
CA SER A 477 -24.46 4.90 18.38
C SER A 477 -23.41 5.03 19.48
N PHE A 478 -22.75 3.92 19.82
CA PHE A 478 -21.62 3.92 20.75
C PHE A 478 -20.42 4.68 20.19
N VAL A 479 -20.06 4.47 18.92
CA VAL A 479 -18.95 5.19 18.25
C VAL A 479 -19.19 6.70 18.29
N TYR A 480 -20.40 7.17 18.01
CA TYR A 480 -20.74 8.60 18.10
C TYR A 480 -20.65 9.16 19.52
N ARG A 481 -21.05 8.38 20.55
CA ARG A 481 -20.86 8.79 21.96
C ARG A 481 -19.38 8.89 22.33
N VAL A 482 -18.55 7.95 21.83
CA VAL A 482 -17.08 8.00 22.00
C VAL A 482 -16.50 9.27 21.37
N LEU A 483 -16.89 9.58 20.12
CA LEU A 483 -16.47 10.80 19.41
C LEU A 483 -16.83 12.08 20.18
N ARG A 484 -18.03 12.12 20.78
CA ARG A 484 -18.53 13.27 21.56
C ARG A 484 -18.04 13.31 23.01
N ARG A 485 -17.20 12.35 23.43
CA ARG A 485 -16.70 12.25 24.81
C ARG A 485 -17.83 12.00 25.86
N GLU A 486 -18.85 11.28 25.47
CA GLU A 486 -20.02 10.95 26.33
C GLU A 486 -19.84 9.60 27.07
N VAL A 487 -18.67 8.93 26.90
CA VAL A 487 -18.34 7.64 27.53
C VAL A 487 -16.90 7.61 28.02
#